data_32e7fb0134cf25ea15f2673b4e396160
#
_entry.id   32e7fb0134cf25ea15f2673b4e396160
#
_cell.length_a   1.000
_cell.length_b   1.000
_cell.length_c   1.000
_cell.angle_alpha   90.00
_cell.angle_beta   90.00
_cell.angle_gamma   90.00
#
_symmetry.space_group_name_H-M   'P 1'
#
loop_
_entity.id
_entity.type
_entity.pdbx_description
1 polymer ?
#
loop_
_entity_poly.entity_id
_entity_poly.type
_entity_poly.pdbx_seq_one_letter_code
_entity_poly.pdbx_strand_id
1 'polypeptide(L)'
;MPRKTETKAALQERVTKAEAALRTLVRARYDAAQTTPLNQRHWSMADYYSADASLSPNVRRMLRARARYELANNSYAAGMASTWANDLVGTGPRLQLDLGTDVDPAAVRRVELAVFDWMVNIDLARKLRIGKIAKFSDGEAFCVLTSNRRLAGVQLDVKLVEADQIVDPQGAPNPGEVDGLRFDADGNVTDYWITRHHPGSLRPGWTLDGRWESADSVLHWFHATRPGQHRGVGEIVPALELFAMLRRYTLAVVTAAETAADFAAILKTTMPADGAGAAGIDAWETMPIVRGMMMSAPEGWEPYQLKPEQPTGTYDSFVRRILNEIARSVNMPYIVAAMDSSSANYSSMRGDYLVYRKHQATERGDLERVVLDPLLNKWLDEAALVPNLIPNGLPPVAEWNWSWTWDGHEHVDPTKESEAEAMQLASNTATLAEICSKRGKNWQQVLRQRAVERQMETDLGLVAEPVSAAADEDEIINAGEDVQAAEGYRPPQAARAAARRGLELRREYGRGGTAVGIARARDIANGRELSLDTIGRMVSFFARHAAYKKNHTVDPPSNSYISWLLWGGDASRAWAERIWKREEANA
;
A
#
# COMPACT_ATOMS: atom_id res chain seq x y z
N MET A 1 -30.88 40.57 -51.34
CA MET A 1 -29.85 39.83 -52.12
C MET A 1 -29.87 38.41 -51.67
N PRO A 2 -30.08 37.39 -52.55
CA PRO A 2 -30.13 35.98 -52.18
C PRO A 2 -28.72 35.52 -51.83
N ARG A 3 -28.56 34.89 -50.62
CA ARG A 3 -27.34 34.20 -50.27
C ARG A 3 -27.10 33.05 -51.27
N LYS A 4 -25.97 33.10 -51.99
CA LYS A 4 -25.52 32.00 -52.83
C LYS A 4 -25.35 30.76 -51.96
N THR A 5 -26.15 29.76 -52.15
CA THR A 5 -25.99 28.43 -51.56
C THR A 5 -24.68 27.84 -52.07
N GLU A 6 -23.67 27.72 -51.20
CA GLU A 6 -22.42 27.02 -51.53
C GLU A 6 -22.76 25.58 -51.94
N THR A 7 -22.23 25.15 -53.07
CA THR A 7 -22.39 23.76 -53.50
C THR A 7 -21.68 22.80 -52.56
N LYS A 8 -22.23 21.61 -52.34
CA LYS A 8 -21.69 20.56 -51.50
C LYS A 8 -20.20 20.27 -51.78
N ALA A 9 -19.78 20.40 -53.06
CA ALA A 9 -18.40 20.24 -53.50
C ALA A 9 -17.49 21.35 -52.98
N ALA A 10 -17.94 22.64 -53.02
CA ALA A 10 -17.16 23.77 -52.50
C ALA A 10 -16.99 23.72 -50.98
N LEU A 11 -18.00 23.23 -50.24
CA LEU A 11 -17.91 23.00 -48.80
C LEU A 11 -16.91 21.88 -48.47
N GLN A 12 -16.94 20.80 -49.26
CA GLN A 12 -16.02 19.68 -49.08
C GLN A 12 -14.57 20.05 -49.36
N GLU A 13 -14.34 20.85 -50.41
CA GLU A 13 -13.00 21.39 -50.71
C GLU A 13 -12.46 22.31 -49.58
N ARG A 14 -13.34 23.13 -49.01
CA ARG A 14 -12.96 24.01 -47.86
C ARG A 14 -12.63 23.19 -46.62
N VAL A 15 -13.39 22.14 -46.32
CA VAL A 15 -13.11 21.23 -45.22
C VAL A 15 -11.77 20.52 -45.42
N THR A 16 -11.50 19.99 -46.62
CA THR A 16 -10.23 19.33 -46.95
C THR A 16 -9.03 20.28 -46.84
N LYS A 17 -9.18 21.54 -47.28
CA LYS A 17 -8.13 22.58 -47.15
C LYS A 17 -7.90 22.95 -45.69
N ALA A 18 -8.97 23.08 -44.89
CA ALA A 18 -8.87 23.38 -43.46
C ALA A 18 -8.20 22.24 -42.70
N GLU A 19 -8.54 20.98 -42.99
CA GLU A 19 -7.90 19.80 -42.43
C GLU A 19 -6.42 19.70 -42.81
N ALA A 20 -6.05 19.99 -44.06
CA ALA A 20 -4.66 20.01 -44.51
C ALA A 20 -3.85 21.12 -43.81
N ALA A 21 -4.43 22.32 -43.63
CA ALA A 21 -3.81 23.43 -42.89
C ALA A 21 -3.65 23.07 -41.41
N LEU A 22 -4.63 22.42 -40.78
CA LEU A 22 -4.57 21.97 -39.41
C LEU A 22 -3.47 20.88 -39.22
N ARG A 23 -3.38 19.93 -40.14
CA ARG A 23 -2.31 18.92 -40.16
C ARG A 23 -0.93 19.54 -40.28
N THR A 24 -0.77 20.58 -41.06
CA THR A 24 0.52 21.30 -41.22
C THR A 24 0.90 22.04 -39.93
N LEU A 25 -0.06 22.69 -39.28
CA LEU A 25 0.15 23.37 -37.99
C LEU A 25 0.52 22.41 -36.86
N VAL A 26 -0.16 21.25 -36.80
CA VAL A 26 0.14 20.20 -35.82
C VAL A 26 1.53 19.59 -36.06
N ARG A 27 1.90 19.36 -37.33
CA ARG A 27 3.24 18.89 -37.71
C ARG A 27 4.38 19.81 -37.26
N ALA A 28 4.16 21.11 -37.27
CA ALA A 28 5.19 22.09 -36.92
C ALA A 28 5.45 22.20 -35.41
N ARG A 29 4.60 21.64 -34.54
CA ARG A 29 4.63 21.92 -33.09
C ARG A 29 4.87 20.70 -32.19
N TYR A 30 4.39 19.53 -32.57
CA TYR A 30 4.40 18.34 -31.69
C TYR A 30 4.76 17.09 -32.49
N ASP A 31 5.92 16.52 -32.22
CA ASP A 31 6.39 15.28 -32.86
C ASP A 31 5.46 14.09 -32.61
N ALA A 32 4.88 14.01 -31.40
CA ALA A 32 3.93 12.96 -31.03
C ALA A 32 2.61 12.98 -31.83
N ALA A 33 2.27 14.11 -32.45
CA ALA A 33 1.10 14.25 -33.30
C ALA A 33 1.41 13.95 -34.79
N GLN A 34 2.66 13.68 -35.14
CA GLN A 34 3.06 13.29 -36.49
C GLN A 34 2.91 11.78 -36.66
N THR A 35 2.18 11.37 -37.70
CA THR A 35 2.09 9.96 -38.11
C THR A 35 3.20 9.64 -39.11
N THR A 36 4.12 8.80 -38.74
CA THR A 36 5.22 8.30 -39.59
C THR A 36 5.03 6.80 -39.84
N PRO A 37 5.71 6.23 -40.87
CA PRO A 37 5.69 4.77 -41.10
C PRO A 37 6.15 3.96 -39.89
N LEU A 38 7.00 4.54 -39.04
CA LEU A 38 7.53 3.88 -37.85
C LEU A 38 6.55 3.90 -36.67
N ASN A 39 5.78 4.99 -36.50
CA ASN A 39 4.92 5.18 -35.34
C ASN A 39 3.42 4.97 -35.60
N GLN A 40 2.99 4.83 -36.84
CA GLN A 40 1.56 4.71 -37.20
C GLN A 40 0.84 3.55 -36.49
N ARG A 41 1.59 2.49 -36.12
CA ARG A 41 1.03 1.32 -35.39
C ARG A 41 0.86 1.59 -33.90
N HIS A 42 1.65 2.50 -33.32
CA HIS A 42 1.61 2.79 -31.89
C HIS A 42 0.29 3.40 -31.45
N TRP A 43 -0.28 4.26 -32.30
CA TRP A 43 -1.51 5.00 -32.01
C TRP A 43 -2.65 4.69 -32.99
N SER A 44 -2.63 3.51 -33.62
CA SER A 44 -3.66 3.11 -34.58
C SER A 44 -5.06 3.08 -33.98
N MET A 45 -5.18 2.86 -32.67
CA MET A 45 -6.44 2.82 -31.93
C MET A 45 -6.72 4.09 -31.12
N ALA A 46 -5.87 5.14 -31.24
CA ALA A 46 -6.11 6.41 -30.56
C ALA A 46 -7.31 7.11 -31.18
N ASP A 47 -8.27 7.49 -30.36
CA ASP A 47 -9.49 8.17 -30.72
C ASP A 47 -9.64 9.53 -30.02
N TYR A 48 -10.63 10.31 -30.44
CA TYR A 48 -10.98 11.62 -29.88
C TYR A 48 -12.44 11.68 -29.43
N TYR A 49 -13.02 10.53 -29.12
CA TYR A 49 -14.39 10.45 -28.59
C TYR A 49 -14.49 11.07 -27.20
N SER A 50 -15.71 11.45 -26.82
CA SER A 50 -16.02 11.86 -25.44
C SER A 50 -15.71 10.73 -24.47
N ALA A 51 -15.62 11.06 -23.18
CA ALA A 51 -15.33 10.06 -22.15
C ALA A 51 -16.34 8.89 -22.19
N ASP A 52 -17.64 9.20 -22.24
CA ASP A 52 -18.70 8.18 -22.28
C ASP A 52 -18.74 7.40 -23.62
N ALA A 53 -18.47 8.07 -24.74
CA ALA A 53 -18.43 7.39 -26.04
C ALA A 53 -17.26 6.41 -26.16
N SER A 54 -16.08 6.75 -25.62
CA SER A 54 -14.93 5.84 -25.53
C SER A 54 -15.22 4.65 -24.61
N LEU A 55 -16.09 4.84 -23.63
CA LEU A 55 -16.50 3.85 -22.63
C LEU A 55 -17.93 3.36 -22.82
N SER A 56 -18.30 3.06 -24.07
CA SER A 56 -19.64 2.55 -24.39
C SER A 56 -20.00 1.32 -23.53
N PRO A 57 -21.31 1.03 -23.32
CA PRO A 57 -21.77 -0.12 -22.52
C PRO A 57 -21.11 -1.45 -22.90
N ASN A 58 -20.89 -1.67 -24.20
CA ASN A 58 -20.25 -2.89 -24.70
C ASN A 58 -18.76 -2.95 -24.32
N VAL A 59 -18.03 -1.83 -24.42
CA VAL A 59 -16.63 -1.75 -24.01
C VAL A 59 -16.51 -2.04 -22.52
N ARG A 60 -17.31 -1.39 -21.68
CA ARG A 60 -17.29 -1.64 -20.23
C ARG A 60 -17.64 -3.07 -19.86
N ARG A 61 -18.67 -3.66 -20.49
CA ARG A 61 -19.03 -5.07 -20.27
C ARG A 61 -17.86 -6.00 -20.57
N MET A 62 -17.16 -5.77 -21.66
CA MET A 62 -15.97 -6.56 -22.03
C MET A 62 -14.83 -6.38 -21.03
N LEU A 63 -14.54 -5.15 -20.62
CA LEU A 63 -13.49 -4.86 -19.64
C LEU A 63 -13.80 -5.52 -18.29
N ARG A 64 -15.04 -5.41 -17.80
CA ARG A 64 -15.49 -6.08 -16.56
C ARG A 64 -15.34 -7.58 -16.65
N ALA A 65 -15.80 -8.20 -17.74
CA ALA A 65 -15.69 -9.65 -17.91
C ALA A 65 -14.24 -10.13 -17.88
N ARG A 66 -13.32 -9.41 -18.53
CA ARG A 66 -11.88 -9.71 -18.52
C ARG A 66 -11.26 -9.49 -17.14
N ALA A 67 -11.58 -8.39 -16.47
CA ALA A 67 -11.10 -8.10 -15.13
C ALA A 67 -11.54 -9.16 -14.11
N ARG A 68 -12.82 -9.52 -14.11
CA ARG A 68 -13.37 -10.60 -13.27
C ARG A 68 -12.73 -11.96 -13.56
N TYR A 69 -12.42 -12.23 -14.83
CA TYR A 69 -11.70 -13.44 -15.22
C TYR A 69 -10.29 -13.46 -14.61
N GLU A 70 -9.54 -12.35 -14.68
CA GLU A 70 -8.21 -12.28 -14.07
C GLU A 70 -8.29 -12.40 -12.53
N LEU A 71 -9.26 -11.76 -11.88
CA LEU A 71 -9.44 -11.91 -10.42
C LEU A 71 -9.75 -13.35 -10.01
N ALA A 72 -10.50 -14.09 -10.84
CA ALA A 72 -10.86 -15.47 -10.54
C ALA A 72 -9.72 -16.48 -10.80
N ASN A 73 -8.81 -16.19 -11.73
CA ASN A 73 -7.86 -17.17 -12.27
C ASN A 73 -6.38 -16.76 -12.08
N ASN A 74 -6.09 -15.57 -11.58
CA ASN A 74 -4.72 -15.08 -11.37
C ASN A 74 -4.51 -14.72 -9.91
N SER A 75 -3.56 -15.41 -9.25
CA SER A 75 -3.29 -15.23 -7.83
C SER A 75 -2.84 -13.81 -7.47
N TYR A 76 -2.05 -13.16 -8.33
CA TYR A 76 -1.62 -11.78 -8.10
C TYR A 76 -2.78 -10.80 -8.21
N ALA A 77 -3.65 -10.95 -9.23
CA ALA A 77 -4.83 -10.10 -9.39
C ALA A 77 -5.79 -10.22 -8.20
N ALA A 78 -6.08 -11.47 -7.78
CA ALA A 78 -6.91 -11.74 -6.60
C ALA A 78 -6.29 -11.17 -5.32
N GLY A 79 -4.97 -11.39 -5.14
CA GLY A 79 -4.22 -10.89 -4.00
C GLY A 79 -4.22 -9.36 -3.92
N MET A 80 -3.93 -8.68 -5.03
CA MET A 80 -3.93 -7.21 -5.10
C MET A 80 -5.32 -6.63 -4.76
N ALA A 81 -6.40 -7.19 -5.32
CA ALA A 81 -7.77 -6.75 -5.06
C ALA A 81 -8.13 -6.90 -3.58
N SER A 82 -7.82 -8.06 -2.98
CA SER A 82 -8.08 -8.34 -1.58
C SER A 82 -7.26 -7.43 -0.65
N THR A 83 -5.96 -7.31 -0.91
CA THR A 83 -5.07 -6.44 -0.13
C THR A 83 -5.53 -4.99 -0.20
N TRP A 84 -5.86 -4.49 -1.40
CA TRP A 84 -6.33 -3.12 -1.57
C TRP A 84 -7.63 -2.85 -0.81
N ALA A 85 -8.59 -3.78 -0.86
CA ALA A 85 -9.84 -3.66 -0.10
C ALA A 85 -9.62 -3.69 1.42
N ASN A 86 -8.73 -4.57 1.90
CA ASN A 86 -8.41 -4.68 3.32
C ASN A 86 -7.63 -3.46 3.83
N ASP A 87 -6.66 -2.96 3.08
CA ASP A 87 -5.85 -1.81 3.46
C ASP A 87 -6.67 -0.50 3.45
N LEU A 88 -7.64 -0.39 2.52
CA LEU A 88 -8.51 0.78 2.46
C LEU A 88 -9.54 0.80 3.59
N VAL A 89 -10.27 -0.31 3.76
CA VAL A 89 -11.44 -0.38 4.65
C VAL A 89 -11.10 -0.97 6.03
N GLY A 90 -10.23 -1.98 6.08
CA GLY A 90 -9.86 -2.67 7.32
C GLY A 90 -11.06 -3.23 8.07
N THR A 91 -11.14 -2.93 9.37
CA THR A 91 -12.27 -3.31 10.24
C THR A 91 -13.49 -2.41 10.07
N GLY A 92 -13.36 -1.33 9.30
CA GLY A 92 -14.40 -0.36 8.98
C GLY A 92 -14.17 1.02 9.59
N PRO A 93 -14.85 2.05 9.06
CA PRO A 93 -14.76 3.40 9.59
C PRO A 93 -15.42 3.52 10.95
N ARG A 94 -14.97 4.48 11.75
CA ARG A 94 -15.57 4.85 13.04
C ARG A 94 -15.89 6.32 13.03
N LEU A 95 -17.12 6.66 13.37
CA LEU A 95 -17.59 8.03 13.49
C LEU A 95 -16.97 8.69 14.73
N GLN A 96 -16.51 9.91 14.56
CA GLN A 96 -16.13 10.81 15.64
C GLN A 96 -16.86 12.14 15.46
N LEU A 97 -17.73 12.48 16.39
CA LEU A 97 -18.49 13.71 16.40
C LEU A 97 -17.70 14.81 17.13
N ASP A 98 -17.74 16.02 16.58
CA ASP A 98 -17.24 17.25 17.21
C ASP A 98 -18.39 18.25 17.33
N LEU A 99 -19.03 18.27 18.51
CA LEU A 99 -20.19 19.11 18.80
C LEU A 99 -19.86 20.29 19.74
N GLY A 100 -18.56 20.57 19.94
CA GLY A 100 -18.08 21.62 20.85
C GLY A 100 -17.92 21.18 22.30
N THR A 101 -17.40 22.09 23.12
CA THR A 101 -17.03 21.81 24.53
C THR A 101 -18.19 21.85 25.49
N ASP A 102 -19.31 22.50 25.12
CA ASP A 102 -20.47 22.74 25.99
C ASP A 102 -21.47 21.59 25.97
N VAL A 103 -21.24 20.56 25.15
CA VAL A 103 -22.11 19.40 24.99
C VAL A 103 -21.65 18.26 25.90
N ASP A 104 -22.61 17.56 26.54
CA ASP A 104 -22.32 16.38 27.36
C ASP A 104 -21.56 15.30 26.53
N PRO A 105 -20.31 15.00 26.86
CA PRO A 105 -19.55 13.98 26.13
C PRO A 105 -20.16 12.58 26.21
N ALA A 106 -20.98 12.28 27.21
CA ALA A 106 -21.64 10.98 27.32
C ALA A 106 -22.84 10.90 26.35
N ALA A 107 -23.50 12.01 26.06
CA ALA A 107 -24.55 12.08 25.04
C ALA A 107 -23.97 11.92 23.64
N VAL A 108 -22.85 12.60 23.33
CA VAL A 108 -22.11 12.45 22.07
C VAL A 108 -21.72 11.00 21.85
N ARG A 109 -21.11 10.39 22.88
CA ARG A 109 -20.66 9.00 22.82
C ARG A 109 -21.79 8.00 22.59
N ARG A 110 -22.99 8.24 23.13
CA ARG A 110 -24.16 7.37 22.88
C ARG A 110 -24.54 7.34 21.40
N VAL A 111 -24.50 8.50 20.74
CA VAL A 111 -24.77 8.57 19.29
C VAL A 111 -23.71 7.84 18.49
N GLU A 112 -22.42 8.08 18.78
CA GLU A 112 -21.31 7.38 18.11
C GLU A 112 -21.42 5.85 18.23
N LEU A 113 -21.77 5.35 19.43
CA LEU A 113 -21.99 3.92 19.67
C LEU A 113 -23.21 3.40 18.91
N ALA A 114 -24.31 4.15 18.88
CA ALA A 114 -25.51 3.74 18.16
C ALA A 114 -25.25 3.63 16.64
N VAL A 115 -24.49 4.57 16.07
CA VAL A 115 -24.03 4.48 14.66
C VAL A 115 -23.12 3.27 14.47
N PHE A 116 -22.16 3.06 15.35
CA PHE A 116 -21.24 1.93 15.27
C PHE A 116 -21.98 0.57 15.32
N ASP A 117 -22.90 0.41 16.29
CA ASP A 117 -23.68 -0.82 16.44
C ASP A 117 -24.58 -1.06 15.21
N TRP A 118 -25.17 0.00 14.65
CA TRP A 118 -25.92 -0.09 13.40
C TRP A 118 -25.02 -0.52 12.24
N MET A 119 -23.84 0.08 12.07
CA MET A 119 -22.87 -0.28 11.02
C MET A 119 -22.43 -1.75 11.13
N VAL A 120 -22.25 -2.26 12.35
CA VAL A 120 -21.94 -3.69 12.60
C VAL A 120 -23.14 -4.56 12.21
N ASN A 121 -24.37 -4.17 12.61
CA ASN A 121 -25.58 -4.95 12.33
C ASN A 121 -25.88 -5.08 10.83
N ILE A 122 -25.57 -4.06 10.02
CA ILE A 122 -25.72 -4.12 8.56
C ILE A 122 -24.47 -4.69 7.87
N ASP A 123 -23.43 -5.07 8.62
CA ASP A 123 -22.15 -5.58 8.10
C ASP A 123 -21.49 -4.62 7.10
N LEU A 124 -21.50 -3.31 7.42
CA LEU A 124 -21.08 -2.25 6.52
C LEU A 124 -19.61 -2.42 6.09
N ALA A 125 -18.72 -2.77 7.01
CA ALA A 125 -17.30 -2.94 6.72
C ALA A 125 -17.06 -4.01 5.62
N ARG A 126 -17.77 -5.14 5.68
CA ARG A 126 -17.71 -6.17 4.63
C ARG A 126 -18.30 -5.67 3.31
N LYS A 127 -19.42 -4.97 3.35
CA LYS A 127 -20.04 -4.38 2.16
C LYS A 127 -19.10 -3.38 1.48
N LEU A 128 -18.41 -2.54 2.25
CA LEU A 128 -17.41 -1.60 1.71
C LEU A 128 -16.21 -2.31 1.08
N ARG A 129 -15.70 -3.39 1.68
CA ARG A 129 -14.63 -4.20 1.06
C ARG A 129 -15.09 -4.83 -0.25
N ILE A 130 -16.31 -5.38 -0.31
CA ILE A 130 -16.89 -5.90 -1.55
C ILE A 130 -17.04 -4.76 -2.59
N GLY A 131 -17.53 -3.60 -2.17
CA GLY A 131 -17.62 -2.41 -3.02
C GLY A 131 -16.26 -1.97 -3.58
N LYS A 132 -15.19 -2.01 -2.76
CA LYS A 132 -13.84 -1.71 -3.24
C LYS A 132 -13.32 -2.73 -4.25
N ILE A 133 -13.58 -4.03 -4.04
CA ILE A 133 -13.24 -5.07 -5.02
C ILE A 133 -14.01 -4.85 -6.33
N ALA A 134 -15.30 -4.50 -6.25
CA ALA A 134 -16.09 -4.14 -7.43
C ALA A 134 -15.51 -2.92 -8.15
N LYS A 135 -15.17 -1.84 -7.42
CA LYS A 135 -14.51 -0.67 -8.00
C LYS A 135 -13.16 -1.03 -8.66
N PHE A 136 -12.39 -1.93 -8.06
CA PHE A 136 -11.12 -2.40 -8.60
C PHE A 136 -11.28 -3.14 -9.92
N SER A 137 -12.25 -4.05 -10.02
CA SER A 137 -12.49 -4.87 -11.22
C SER A 137 -13.42 -4.20 -12.22
N ASP A 138 -14.56 -3.71 -11.75
CA ASP A 138 -15.65 -3.21 -12.58
C ASP A 138 -15.56 -1.71 -12.84
N GLY A 139 -14.81 -1.00 -11.99
CA GLY A 139 -14.58 0.44 -12.05
C GLY A 139 -15.51 1.26 -11.18
N GLU A 140 -16.58 0.65 -10.68
CA GLU A 140 -17.63 1.34 -9.94
C GLU A 140 -18.32 0.40 -8.96
N ALA A 141 -18.84 0.96 -7.87
CA ALA A 141 -19.66 0.26 -6.91
C ALA A 141 -20.94 1.04 -6.64
N PHE A 142 -22.07 0.36 -6.61
CA PHE A 142 -23.37 0.94 -6.33
C PHE A 142 -23.91 0.41 -5.02
N CYS A 143 -24.25 1.34 -4.12
CA CYS A 143 -24.90 1.08 -2.86
C CYS A 143 -26.31 1.68 -2.90
N VAL A 144 -27.34 0.86 -2.90
CA VAL A 144 -28.73 1.30 -2.87
C VAL A 144 -29.22 1.30 -1.43
N LEU A 145 -29.72 2.43 -0.98
CA LEU A 145 -30.32 2.60 0.35
C LEU A 145 -31.67 1.90 0.39
N THR A 146 -31.89 1.07 1.39
CA THR A 146 -33.10 0.28 1.56
C THR A 146 -33.55 0.27 3.01
N SER A 147 -34.82 -0.06 3.28
CA SER A 147 -35.30 -0.30 4.63
C SER A 147 -35.32 -1.80 4.93
N ASN A 148 -34.72 -2.20 6.06
CA ASN A 148 -34.68 -3.57 6.54
C ASN A 148 -35.41 -3.72 7.87
N ARG A 149 -36.65 -4.21 7.82
CA ARG A 149 -37.52 -4.36 9.00
C ARG A 149 -37.00 -5.34 10.06
N ARG A 150 -35.91 -6.05 9.80
CA ARG A 150 -35.28 -6.92 10.79
C ARG A 150 -34.33 -6.17 11.72
N LEU A 151 -33.97 -4.94 11.39
CA LEU A 151 -33.14 -4.09 12.23
C LEU A 151 -33.99 -3.45 13.30
N ALA A 152 -33.45 -3.38 14.51
CA ALA A 152 -34.08 -2.66 15.61
C ALA A 152 -33.65 -1.17 15.56
N GLY A 153 -34.59 -0.27 15.87
CA GLY A 153 -34.33 1.18 15.83
C GLY A 153 -34.28 1.69 14.37
N VAL A 154 -33.13 2.12 13.91
CA VAL A 154 -32.92 2.57 12.53
C VAL A 154 -32.96 1.39 11.60
N GLN A 155 -33.88 1.40 10.64
CA GLN A 155 -34.08 0.31 9.66
C GLN A 155 -33.30 0.50 8.36
N LEU A 156 -32.58 1.62 8.22
CA LEU A 156 -31.74 1.90 7.07
C LEU A 156 -30.73 0.76 6.86
N ASP A 157 -30.65 0.25 5.64
CA ASP A 157 -29.70 -0.78 5.22
C ASP A 157 -29.13 -0.45 3.84
N VAL A 158 -28.01 -1.03 3.49
CA VAL A 158 -27.30 -0.84 2.22
C VAL A 158 -27.34 -2.14 1.44
N LYS A 159 -27.86 -2.09 0.23
CA LYS A 159 -27.82 -3.19 -0.73
C LYS A 159 -26.79 -2.90 -1.81
N LEU A 160 -25.78 -3.76 -1.95
CA LEU A 160 -24.84 -3.69 -3.06
C LEU A 160 -25.51 -4.20 -4.35
N VAL A 161 -25.26 -3.51 -5.46
CA VAL A 161 -25.75 -3.84 -6.78
C VAL A 161 -24.57 -3.88 -7.74
N GLU A 162 -24.52 -4.91 -8.60
CA GLU A 162 -23.46 -5.01 -9.58
C GLU A 162 -23.62 -3.96 -10.69
N ALA A 163 -22.50 -3.46 -11.21
CA ALA A 163 -22.47 -2.47 -12.28
C ALA A 163 -23.25 -2.89 -13.54
N ASP A 164 -23.37 -4.20 -13.79
CA ASP A 164 -24.16 -4.77 -14.89
C ASP A 164 -25.68 -4.64 -14.72
N GLN A 165 -26.15 -4.33 -13.50
CA GLN A 165 -27.57 -4.09 -13.25
C GLN A 165 -27.98 -2.63 -13.52
N ILE A 166 -27.03 -1.73 -13.74
CA ILE A 166 -27.29 -0.35 -14.13
C ILE A 166 -27.09 -0.25 -15.65
N VAL A 167 -28.18 -0.24 -16.38
CA VAL A 167 -28.22 -0.29 -17.85
C VAL A 167 -29.36 0.55 -18.39
N ASP A 168 -29.32 0.87 -19.66
CA ASP A 168 -30.45 1.57 -20.29
C ASP A 168 -31.70 0.68 -20.32
N PRO A 169 -32.89 1.24 -20.03
CA PRO A 169 -34.15 0.48 -19.89
C PRO A 169 -34.48 -0.40 -21.10
N GLN A 170 -34.17 0.05 -22.30
CA GLN A 170 -34.50 -0.63 -23.58
C GLN A 170 -33.24 -1.06 -24.34
N GLY A 171 -32.08 -1.07 -23.68
CA GLY A 171 -30.79 -1.37 -24.30
C GLY A 171 -30.22 -0.24 -25.16
N ALA A 172 -30.87 0.93 -25.17
CA ALA A 172 -30.39 2.15 -25.83
C ALA A 172 -30.77 3.38 -24.97
N PRO A 173 -29.87 4.37 -24.87
CA PRO A 173 -30.14 5.58 -24.11
C PRO A 173 -31.18 6.46 -24.82
N ASN A 174 -32.07 7.08 -24.04
CA ASN A 174 -32.89 8.19 -24.52
C ASN A 174 -32.10 9.50 -24.50
N PRO A 175 -32.57 10.55 -25.19
CA PRO A 175 -31.97 11.87 -25.06
C PRO A 175 -31.91 12.34 -23.59
N GLY A 176 -30.74 12.71 -23.11
CA GLY A 176 -30.51 13.08 -21.70
C GLY A 176 -30.25 11.90 -20.76
N GLU A 177 -30.07 10.69 -21.28
CA GLU A 177 -29.70 9.50 -20.53
C GLU A 177 -28.30 8.99 -21.00
N VAL A 178 -27.52 8.43 -20.08
CA VAL A 178 -26.24 7.79 -20.38
C VAL A 178 -26.16 6.49 -19.55
N ASP A 179 -26.28 5.35 -20.23
CA ASP A 179 -26.08 4.02 -19.67
C ASP A 179 -26.77 3.79 -18.32
N GLY A 180 -28.07 4.04 -18.30
CA GLY A 180 -28.91 3.86 -17.11
C GLY A 180 -28.92 5.03 -16.11
N LEU A 181 -28.32 6.16 -16.46
CA LEU A 181 -28.33 7.40 -15.65
C LEU A 181 -29.16 8.47 -16.34
N ARG A 182 -30.00 9.18 -15.59
CA ARG A 182 -30.71 10.39 -15.99
C ARG A 182 -30.06 11.62 -15.41
N PHE A 183 -30.14 12.73 -16.16
CA PHE A 183 -29.54 14.00 -15.78
C PHE A 183 -30.59 15.12 -15.84
N ASP A 184 -30.40 16.09 -14.94
CA ASP A 184 -31.10 17.37 -15.03
C ASP A 184 -30.44 18.29 -16.08
N ALA A 185 -30.98 19.51 -16.21
CA ALA A 185 -30.48 20.51 -17.14
C ALA A 185 -29.06 21.01 -16.79
N ASP A 186 -28.63 20.87 -15.55
CA ASP A 186 -27.32 21.30 -15.04
C ASP A 186 -26.29 20.16 -15.08
N GLY A 187 -26.69 18.95 -15.51
CA GLY A 187 -25.83 17.77 -15.62
C GLY A 187 -25.69 16.97 -14.33
N ASN A 188 -26.53 17.19 -13.33
CA ASN A 188 -26.56 16.35 -12.13
C ASN A 188 -27.35 15.07 -12.40
N VAL A 189 -26.91 13.95 -11.83
CA VAL A 189 -27.64 12.68 -11.91
C VAL A 189 -28.90 12.79 -11.05
N THR A 190 -30.07 12.54 -11.65
CA THR A 190 -31.36 12.53 -10.94
C THR A 190 -31.84 11.13 -10.60
N ASP A 191 -31.63 10.17 -11.48
CA ASP A 191 -32.12 8.80 -11.33
C ASP A 191 -31.18 7.77 -11.93
N TYR A 192 -31.26 6.55 -11.39
CA TYR A 192 -30.56 5.36 -11.87
C TYR A 192 -31.58 4.29 -12.29
N TRP A 193 -31.45 3.73 -13.48
CA TRP A 193 -32.22 2.55 -13.85
C TRP A 193 -31.56 1.30 -13.33
N ILE A 194 -32.23 0.62 -12.40
CA ILE A 194 -31.71 -0.59 -11.75
C ILE A 194 -32.57 -1.79 -12.11
N THR A 195 -31.95 -2.77 -12.78
CA THR A 195 -32.63 -4.04 -13.07
C THR A 195 -32.78 -4.86 -11.80
N ARG A 196 -33.94 -5.52 -11.67
CA ARG A 196 -34.26 -6.37 -10.51
C ARG A 196 -33.25 -7.50 -10.35
N HIS A 197 -32.76 -8.03 -11.45
CA HIS A 197 -31.85 -9.17 -11.51
C HIS A 197 -30.67 -8.85 -12.41
N HIS A 198 -29.56 -9.51 -12.16
CA HIS A 198 -28.38 -9.38 -13.03
C HIS A 198 -28.71 -9.85 -14.45
N PRO A 199 -28.38 -9.08 -15.51
CA PRO A 199 -28.69 -9.44 -16.91
C PRO A 199 -28.13 -10.79 -17.36
N GLY A 200 -27.01 -11.22 -16.78
CA GLY A 200 -26.39 -12.52 -17.04
C GLY A 200 -26.92 -13.67 -16.18
N SER A 201 -28.04 -13.50 -15.47
CA SER A 201 -28.63 -14.58 -14.69
C SER A 201 -29.18 -15.70 -15.57
N LEU A 202 -28.82 -16.95 -15.26
CA LEU A 202 -29.25 -18.13 -16.01
C LEU A 202 -30.62 -18.67 -15.57
N ARG A 203 -31.35 -17.96 -14.70
CA ARG A 203 -32.67 -18.41 -14.25
C ARG A 203 -33.73 -18.16 -15.31
N PRO A 204 -34.52 -19.18 -15.67
CA PRO A 204 -35.59 -19.04 -16.67
C PRO A 204 -36.63 -17.99 -16.26
N GLY A 205 -37.16 -17.24 -17.25
CA GLY A 205 -38.24 -16.26 -17.02
C GLY A 205 -37.81 -14.91 -16.46
N TRP A 206 -36.51 -14.62 -16.40
CA TRP A 206 -36.02 -13.34 -15.97
C TRP A 206 -35.93 -12.36 -17.13
N THR A 207 -36.63 -11.26 -16.99
CA THR A 207 -36.59 -10.13 -17.91
C THR A 207 -35.65 -9.04 -17.39
N LEU A 208 -35.26 -8.12 -18.28
CA LEU A 208 -34.58 -6.88 -17.90
C LEU A 208 -35.51 -5.88 -17.18
N ASP A 209 -36.47 -6.44 -16.41
CA ASP A 209 -37.38 -5.65 -15.60
C ASP A 209 -36.59 -4.89 -14.52
N GLY A 210 -36.86 -3.61 -14.42
CA GLY A 210 -36.17 -2.71 -13.51
C GLY A 210 -37.03 -1.52 -13.15
N ARG A 211 -36.47 -0.60 -12.40
CA ARG A 211 -37.14 0.65 -12.05
C ARG A 211 -36.12 1.79 -11.93
N TRP A 212 -36.61 2.99 -12.10
CA TRP A 212 -35.86 4.18 -11.78
C TRP A 212 -35.80 4.35 -10.26
N GLU A 213 -34.60 4.50 -9.73
CA GLU A 213 -34.33 4.84 -8.34
C GLU A 213 -33.75 6.25 -8.30
N SER A 214 -34.27 7.08 -7.40
CA SER A 214 -33.76 8.44 -7.21
C SER A 214 -32.27 8.43 -6.81
N ALA A 215 -31.51 9.36 -7.33
CA ALA A 215 -30.11 9.55 -6.98
C ALA A 215 -29.88 9.72 -5.46
N ASP A 216 -30.86 10.28 -4.73
CA ASP A 216 -30.81 10.39 -3.27
C ASP A 216 -30.76 9.03 -2.54
N SER A 217 -31.13 7.96 -3.22
CA SER A 217 -31.16 6.60 -2.68
C SER A 217 -30.04 5.72 -3.23
N VAL A 218 -29.15 6.25 -4.10
CA VAL A 218 -28.09 5.50 -4.75
C VAL A 218 -26.75 6.17 -4.52
N LEU A 219 -25.86 5.50 -3.81
CA LEU A 219 -24.49 5.96 -3.62
C LEU A 219 -23.62 5.31 -4.72
N HIS A 220 -23.15 6.14 -5.65
CA HIS A 220 -22.35 5.71 -6.80
C HIS A 220 -20.88 6.02 -6.56
N TRP A 221 -20.10 5.02 -6.19
CA TRP A 221 -18.69 5.15 -5.89
C TRP A 221 -17.83 4.72 -7.07
N PHE A 222 -17.24 5.69 -7.77
CA PHE A 222 -16.31 5.47 -8.87
C PHE A 222 -15.29 6.61 -8.94
N HIS A 223 -14.27 6.46 -9.77
CA HIS A 223 -13.27 7.49 -10.03
C HIS A 223 -13.34 7.91 -11.50
N ALA A 224 -13.67 9.18 -11.76
CA ALA A 224 -13.62 9.74 -13.09
C ALA A 224 -12.18 10.12 -13.44
N THR A 225 -11.67 9.62 -14.55
CA THR A 225 -10.33 9.95 -15.08
C THR A 225 -10.37 11.06 -16.13
N ARG A 226 -11.56 11.39 -16.63
CA ARG A 226 -11.79 12.46 -17.62
C ARG A 226 -13.02 13.29 -17.21
N PRO A 227 -13.02 14.61 -17.47
CA PRO A 227 -14.23 15.42 -17.34
C PRO A 227 -15.37 14.86 -18.21
N GLY A 228 -16.60 14.85 -17.68
CA GLY A 228 -17.77 14.32 -18.38
C GLY A 228 -17.81 12.80 -18.47
N GLN A 229 -17.10 12.10 -17.61
CA GLN A 229 -17.20 10.65 -17.43
C GLN A 229 -18.23 10.34 -16.34
N HIS A 230 -19.27 9.59 -16.69
CA HIS A 230 -20.38 9.28 -15.78
C HIS A 230 -20.37 7.84 -15.27
N ARG A 231 -19.54 6.97 -15.85
CA ARG A 231 -19.41 5.56 -15.46
C ARG A 231 -17.95 5.19 -15.21
N GLY A 232 -17.72 4.27 -14.30
CA GLY A 232 -16.38 3.84 -13.89
C GLY A 232 -15.68 2.87 -14.85
N VAL A 233 -14.35 2.82 -14.74
CA VAL A 233 -13.46 1.85 -15.39
C VAL A 233 -12.60 1.18 -14.33
N GLY A 234 -12.49 -0.14 -14.37
CA GLY A 234 -11.71 -0.92 -13.40
C GLY A 234 -10.28 -0.43 -13.27
N GLU A 235 -9.82 -0.28 -12.04
CA GLU A 235 -8.45 0.15 -11.72
C GLU A 235 -7.40 -0.80 -12.32
N ILE A 236 -7.75 -2.10 -12.45
CA ILE A 236 -6.92 -3.15 -13.02
C ILE A 236 -6.86 -3.12 -14.56
N VAL A 237 -7.75 -2.39 -15.23
CA VAL A 237 -7.89 -2.43 -16.69
C VAL A 237 -6.58 -2.17 -17.45
N PRO A 238 -5.72 -1.20 -17.08
CA PRO A 238 -4.45 -0.98 -17.77
C PRO A 238 -3.49 -2.17 -17.67
N ALA A 239 -3.66 -3.05 -16.68
CA ALA A 239 -2.81 -4.21 -16.44
C ALA A 239 -3.33 -5.51 -17.06
N LEU A 240 -4.54 -5.54 -17.63
CA LEU A 240 -5.16 -6.79 -18.11
C LEU A 240 -4.31 -7.53 -19.15
N GLU A 241 -3.74 -6.81 -20.11
CA GLU A 241 -2.87 -7.42 -21.12
C GLU A 241 -1.55 -7.95 -20.50
N LEU A 242 -1.00 -7.25 -19.50
CA LEU A 242 0.19 -7.69 -18.79
C LEU A 242 -0.06 -8.98 -18.00
N PHE A 243 -1.21 -9.12 -17.35
CA PHE A 243 -1.61 -10.37 -16.69
C PHE A 243 -1.73 -11.53 -17.69
N ALA A 244 -2.34 -11.29 -18.84
CA ALA A 244 -2.45 -12.29 -19.88
C ALA A 244 -1.09 -12.72 -20.44
N MET A 245 -0.18 -11.75 -20.64
CA MET A 245 1.20 -12.00 -21.07
C MET A 245 1.98 -12.78 -20.02
N LEU A 246 1.89 -12.39 -18.75
CA LEU A 246 2.56 -13.08 -17.64
C LEU A 246 2.12 -14.54 -17.54
N ARG A 247 0.81 -14.79 -17.57
CA ARG A 247 0.26 -16.16 -17.55
C ARG A 247 0.77 -16.99 -18.71
N ARG A 248 0.75 -16.45 -19.94
CA ARG A 248 1.27 -17.14 -21.13
C ARG A 248 2.75 -17.42 -21.03
N TYR A 249 3.54 -16.46 -20.54
CA TYR A 249 4.98 -16.62 -20.37
C TYR A 249 5.32 -17.70 -19.33
N THR A 250 4.66 -17.67 -18.17
CA THR A 250 4.84 -18.67 -17.11
C THR A 250 4.50 -20.07 -17.63
N LEU A 251 3.38 -20.22 -18.34
CA LEU A 251 2.99 -21.50 -18.94
C LEU A 251 4.02 -21.99 -19.97
N ALA A 252 4.51 -21.09 -20.84
CA ALA A 252 5.53 -21.45 -21.84
C ALA A 252 6.84 -21.90 -21.20
N VAL A 253 7.28 -21.26 -20.09
CA VAL A 253 8.47 -21.66 -19.36
C VAL A 253 8.30 -23.03 -18.69
N VAL A 254 7.15 -23.30 -18.09
CA VAL A 254 6.83 -24.61 -17.50
C VAL A 254 6.82 -25.69 -18.61
N THR A 255 6.12 -25.45 -19.71
CA THR A 255 6.09 -26.40 -20.84
C THR A 255 7.47 -26.64 -21.44
N ALA A 256 8.29 -25.61 -21.56
CA ALA A 256 9.67 -25.77 -22.02
C ALA A 256 10.51 -26.60 -21.05
N ALA A 257 10.33 -26.41 -19.74
CA ALA A 257 11.02 -27.21 -18.71
C ALA A 257 10.54 -28.67 -18.72
N GLU A 258 9.23 -28.92 -18.89
CA GLU A 258 8.66 -30.27 -19.04
C GLU A 258 9.23 -30.96 -20.30
N THR A 259 9.16 -30.29 -21.46
CA THR A 259 9.72 -30.81 -22.70
C THR A 259 11.23 -31.11 -22.59
N ALA A 260 11.98 -30.23 -21.93
CA ALA A 260 13.40 -30.44 -21.70
C ALA A 260 13.69 -31.60 -20.75
N ALA A 261 12.78 -31.88 -19.80
CA ALA A 261 12.87 -33.03 -18.91
C ALA A 261 12.54 -34.37 -19.62
N ASP A 262 11.65 -34.32 -20.63
CA ASP A 262 11.28 -35.48 -21.42
C ASP A 262 12.39 -35.92 -22.39
N PHE A 263 13.23 -35.00 -22.86
CA PHE A 263 14.39 -35.31 -23.72
C PHE A 263 15.61 -35.66 -22.89
N ALA A 264 15.83 -36.96 -22.65
CA ALA A 264 16.96 -37.40 -21.81
C ALA A 264 18.33 -37.27 -22.51
N ALA A 265 18.41 -37.58 -23.80
CA ALA A 265 19.65 -37.46 -24.58
C ALA A 265 19.38 -37.57 -26.10
N ILE A 266 20.26 -36.98 -26.91
CA ILE A 266 20.31 -37.16 -28.33
C ILE A 266 21.65 -37.79 -28.66
N LEU A 267 21.64 -38.79 -29.54
CA LEU A 267 22.90 -39.33 -30.09
C LEU A 267 23.35 -38.41 -31.22
N LYS A 268 24.55 -37.85 -31.10
CA LYS A 268 25.17 -36.96 -32.08
C LYS A 268 26.39 -37.64 -32.70
N THR A 269 26.56 -37.53 -34.01
CA THR A 269 27.77 -37.90 -34.69
C THR A 269 28.39 -36.69 -35.39
N THR A 270 29.72 -36.63 -35.42
CA THR A 270 30.51 -35.66 -36.19
C THR A 270 31.08 -36.27 -37.47
N MET A 271 30.75 -37.55 -37.74
CA MET A 271 31.23 -38.24 -38.93
C MET A 271 30.50 -37.79 -40.20
N PRO A 272 31.16 -37.82 -41.37
CA PRO A 272 30.55 -37.46 -42.65
C PRO A 272 29.36 -38.35 -42.99
N ALA A 273 28.38 -37.79 -43.68
CA ALA A 273 27.12 -38.44 -44.02
C ALA A 273 27.25 -39.59 -45.07
N ASP A 274 28.48 -39.83 -45.60
CA ASP A 274 28.78 -40.89 -46.56
C ASP A 274 29.09 -42.25 -45.92
N GLY A 275 28.97 -42.36 -44.62
CA GLY A 275 28.76 -43.64 -43.92
C GLY A 275 30.00 -44.52 -43.72
N ALA A 276 31.18 -44.06 -43.99
CA ALA A 276 32.39 -44.83 -43.71
C ALA A 276 32.88 -44.59 -42.27
N GLY A 277 32.31 -45.27 -41.30
CA GLY A 277 32.83 -45.29 -39.94
C GLY A 277 31.84 -45.10 -38.78
N ALA A 278 30.60 -44.82 -39.02
CA ALA A 278 29.56 -44.83 -37.98
C ALA A 278 28.61 -46.03 -38.13
N ALA A 279 28.29 -46.71 -37.05
CA ALA A 279 27.24 -47.73 -37.08
C ALA A 279 25.92 -47.08 -37.52
N GLY A 280 25.21 -47.69 -38.49
CA GLY A 280 23.93 -47.17 -38.96
C GLY A 280 22.88 -47.20 -37.85
N ILE A 281 22.34 -46.02 -37.52
CA ILE A 281 21.16 -45.87 -36.71
C ILE A 281 20.08 -45.26 -37.62
N ASP A 282 18.90 -45.85 -37.64
CA ASP A 282 17.82 -45.31 -38.44
C ASP A 282 17.45 -43.89 -37.98
N ALA A 283 17.23 -43.02 -38.96
CA ALA A 283 16.86 -41.63 -38.66
C ALA A 283 15.52 -41.62 -37.86
N TRP A 284 15.51 -40.90 -36.76
CA TRP A 284 14.36 -40.74 -35.83
C TRP A 284 14.01 -41.99 -35.01
N GLU A 285 14.91 -42.98 -34.90
CA GLU A 285 14.76 -44.10 -33.99
C GLU A 285 14.75 -43.61 -32.54
N THR A 286 13.77 -44.06 -31.74
CA THR A 286 13.62 -43.72 -30.34
C THR A 286 13.92 -44.93 -29.47
N MET A 287 14.88 -44.78 -28.55
CA MET A 287 15.15 -45.80 -27.53
C MET A 287 14.59 -45.39 -26.15
N PRO A 288 13.81 -46.25 -25.49
CA PRO A 288 13.33 -45.94 -24.14
C PRO A 288 14.50 -45.94 -23.15
N ILE A 289 14.66 -44.84 -22.40
CA ILE A 289 15.65 -44.73 -21.33
C ILE A 289 14.98 -45.07 -20.00
N VAL A 290 15.47 -46.15 -19.35
CA VAL A 290 14.98 -46.58 -18.05
C VAL A 290 15.92 -46.09 -16.94
N ARG A 291 15.40 -45.67 -15.81
CA ARG A 291 16.18 -45.17 -14.68
C ARG A 291 17.21 -46.22 -14.22
N GLY A 292 18.49 -45.84 -14.19
CA GLY A 292 19.60 -46.75 -13.80
C GLY A 292 20.15 -47.61 -14.95
N MET A 293 19.74 -47.39 -16.19
CA MET A 293 20.26 -48.09 -17.35
C MET A 293 21.70 -47.65 -17.67
N MET A 294 22.58 -48.62 -17.91
CA MET A 294 23.91 -48.37 -18.48
C MET A 294 23.77 -48.53 -20.00
N MET A 295 24.12 -47.50 -20.76
CA MET A 295 24.00 -47.48 -22.20
C MET A 295 25.42 -47.34 -22.82
N SER A 296 25.73 -48.20 -23.78
CA SER A 296 26.93 -48.03 -24.63
C SER A 296 26.50 -47.37 -25.96
N ALA A 297 27.17 -46.28 -26.34
CA ALA A 297 26.92 -45.66 -27.64
C ALA A 297 27.63 -46.48 -28.74
N PRO A 298 27.01 -46.62 -29.93
CA PRO A 298 27.68 -47.22 -31.09
C PRO A 298 28.91 -46.42 -31.49
N GLU A 299 29.87 -47.07 -32.18
CA GLU A 299 31.10 -46.44 -32.61
C GLU A 299 30.84 -45.20 -33.50
N GLY A 300 31.45 -44.06 -33.17
CA GLY A 300 31.25 -42.79 -33.86
C GLY A 300 30.07 -41.94 -33.42
N TRP A 301 29.30 -42.39 -32.42
CA TRP A 301 28.20 -41.65 -31.84
C TRP A 301 28.49 -41.25 -30.40
N GLU A 302 28.19 -40.02 -30.06
CA GLU A 302 28.29 -39.49 -28.69
C GLU A 302 26.91 -39.12 -28.13
N PRO A 303 26.57 -39.53 -26.89
CA PRO A 303 25.37 -39.06 -26.25
C PRO A 303 25.52 -37.58 -25.91
N TYR A 304 24.66 -36.74 -26.47
CA TYR A 304 24.58 -35.33 -26.17
C TYR A 304 23.33 -35.10 -25.31
N GLN A 305 23.55 -34.72 -24.07
CA GLN A 305 22.48 -34.35 -23.20
C GLN A 305 22.03 -32.92 -23.55
N LEU A 306 20.81 -32.76 -23.97
CA LEU A 306 20.17 -31.44 -24.05
C LEU A 306 20.11 -30.87 -22.63
N LYS A 307 21.00 -29.94 -22.33
CA LYS A 307 20.92 -29.21 -21.09
C LYS A 307 19.71 -28.27 -21.20
N PRO A 308 18.68 -28.44 -20.38
CA PRO A 308 17.57 -27.48 -20.37
C PRO A 308 18.12 -26.13 -19.91
N GLU A 309 18.11 -25.16 -20.79
CA GLU A 309 18.45 -23.76 -20.44
C GLU A 309 17.29 -23.06 -19.73
N GLN A 310 16.19 -23.78 -19.51
CA GLN A 310 15.00 -23.29 -18.83
C GLN A 310 14.84 -23.93 -17.43
N PRO A 311 14.41 -23.18 -16.41
CA PRO A 311 14.20 -21.73 -16.43
C PRO A 311 15.52 -20.96 -16.54
N THR A 312 15.56 -19.97 -17.43
CA THR A 312 16.74 -19.09 -17.56
C THR A 312 16.92 -18.26 -16.29
N GLY A 313 18.20 -17.89 -15.99
CA GLY A 313 18.49 -17.00 -14.85
C GLY A 313 17.80 -15.62 -14.93
N THR A 314 17.16 -15.30 -16.06
CA THR A 314 16.40 -14.05 -16.29
C THR A 314 14.91 -14.17 -15.95
N TYR A 315 14.37 -15.37 -15.66
CA TYR A 315 12.95 -15.58 -15.38
C TYR A 315 12.44 -14.69 -14.24
N ASP A 316 13.11 -14.76 -13.09
CA ASP A 316 12.73 -13.98 -11.91
C ASP A 316 12.75 -12.48 -12.19
N SER A 317 13.82 -11.97 -12.78
CA SER A 317 13.96 -10.54 -13.10
C SER A 317 12.90 -10.06 -14.08
N PHE A 318 12.51 -10.88 -15.06
CA PHE A 318 11.47 -10.55 -16.04
C PHE A 318 10.08 -10.53 -15.41
N VAL A 319 9.72 -11.58 -14.66
CA VAL A 319 8.44 -11.66 -13.94
C VAL A 319 8.29 -10.49 -12.97
N ARG A 320 9.35 -10.18 -12.22
CA ARG A 320 9.39 -9.05 -11.30
C ARG A 320 9.12 -7.71 -12.00
N ARG A 321 9.70 -7.49 -13.18
CA ARG A 321 9.47 -6.26 -13.94
C ARG A 321 8.03 -6.12 -14.41
N ILE A 322 7.43 -7.19 -14.93
CA ILE A 322 6.02 -7.20 -15.33
C ILE A 322 5.12 -6.95 -14.12
N LEU A 323 5.35 -7.63 -12.99
CA LEU A 323 4.56 -7.43 -11.78
C LEU A 323 4.69 -6.01 -11.22
N ASN A 324 5.87 -5.38 -11.34
CA ASN A 324 6.05 -3.99 -10.93
C ASN A 324 5.27 -3.02 -11.82
N GLU A 325 5.20 -3.28 -13.13
CA GLU A 325 4.38 -2.50 -14.07
C GLU A 325 2.88 -2.67 -13.78
N ILE A 326 2.44 -3.90 -13.51
CA ILE A 326 1.08 -4.20 -13.06
C ILE A 326 0.77 -3.46 -11.76
N ALA A 327 1.64 -3.55 -10.76
CA ALA A 327 1.49 -2.89 -9.46
C ALA A 327 1.37 -1.36 -9.60
N ARG A 328 2.10 -0.77 -10.55
CA ARG A 328 2.03 0.66 -10.85
C ARG A 328 0.65 1.09 -11.36
N SER A 329 -0.06 0.25 -12.12
CA SER A 329 -1.40 0.58 -12.63
C SER A 329 -2.42 0.84 -11.53
N VAL A 330 -2.25 0.19 -10.38
CA VAL A 330 -3.12 0.31 -9.18
C VAL A 330 -2.47 1.11 -8.05
N ASN A 331 -1.37 1.82 -8.33
CA ASN A 331 -0.60 2.61 -7.36
C ASN A 331 -0.15 1.84 -6.10
N MET A 332 0.07 0.54 -6.22
CA MET A 332 0.51 -0.35 -5.16
C MET A 332 2.02 -0.60 -5.25
N PRO A 333 2.78 -0.55 -4.15
CA PRO A 333 4.19 -0.94 -4.18
C PRO A 333 4.36 -2.42 -4.57
N TYR A 334 5.45 -2.74 -5.28
CA TYR A 334 5.76 -4.12 -5.66
C TYR A 334 5.76 -5.08 -4.46
N ILE A 335 6.35 -4.65 -3.34
CA ILE A 335 6.40 -5.44 -2.10
C ILE A 335 5.02 -5.84 -1.58
N VAL A 336 4.01 -4.97 -1.73
CA VAL A 336 2.63 -5.24 -1.35
C VAL A 336 1.92 -6.06 -2.42
N ALA A 337 2.11 -5.70 -3.69
CA ALA A 337 1.45 -6.35 -4.83
C ALA A 337 1.88 -7.80 -5.04
N ALA A 338 3.16 -8.10 -4.85
CA ALA A 338 3.74 -9.43 -5.01
C ALA A 338 3.97 -10.17 -3.69
N MET A 339 3.82 -9.51 -2.52
CA MET A 339 4.19 -10.02 -1.19
C MET A 339 5.66 -10.51 -1.15
N ASP A 340 6.55 -9.82 -1.88
CA ASP A 340 7.97 -10.14 -1.98
C ASP A 340 8.84 -8.99 -1.50
N SER A 341 9.45 -9.16 -0.32
CA SER A 341 10.35 -8.20 0.31
C SER A 341 11.85 -8.51 0.10
N SER A 342 12.19 -9.54 -0.67
CA SER A 342 13.55 -10.08 -0.80
C SER A 342 14.60 -9.07 -1.28
N SER A 343 14.21 -8.05 -2.05
CA SER A 343 15.10 -7.00 -2.56
C SER A 343 14.87 -5.63 -1.93
N ALA A 344 13.97 -5.53 -0.95
CA ALA A 344 13.65 -4.26 -0.32
C ALA A 344 14.63 -3.94 0.81
N ASN A 345 15.00 -2.66 0.96
CA ASN A 345 15.65 -2.15 2.15
C ASN A 345 14.71 -1.19 2.89
N TYR A 346 15.00 -0.92 4.16
CA TYR A 346 14.15 -0.10 5.01
C TYR A 346 13.81 1.27 4.40
N SER A 347 14.79 1.95 3.81
CA SER A 347 14.60 3.30 3.26
C SER A 347 13.74 3.30 2.00
N SER A 348 13.97 2.37 1.06
CA SER A 348 13.15 2.26 -0.16
C SER A 348 11.72 1.85 0.17
N MET A 349 11.56 0.85 1.05
CA MET A 349 10.25 0.40 1.51
C MET A 349 9.44 1.53 2.16
N ARG A 350 10.08 2.32 3.03
CA ARG A 350 9.43 3.49 3.65
C ARG A 350 8.98 4.52 2.61
N GLY A 351 9.81 4.79 1.60
CA GLY A 351 9.47 5.70 0.51
C GLY A 351 8.23 5.24 -0.25
N ASP A 352 8.20 3.97 -0.62
CA ASP A 352 7.10 3.34 -1.34
C ASP A 352 5.79 3.36 -0.52
N TYR A 353 5.86 3.02 0.78
CA TYR A 353 4.69 3.08 1.67
C TYR A 353 4.15 4.50 1.85
N LEU A 354 4.99 5.54 1.87
CA LEU A 354 4.51 6.92 1.97
C LEU A 354 3.63 7.30 0.77
N VAL A 355 4.03 6.92 -0.44
CA VAL A 355 3.25 7.16 -1.66
C VAL A 355 1.94 6.36 -1.62
N TYR A 356 2.01 5.10 -1.25
CA TYR A 356 0.85 4.22 -1.15
C TYR A 356 -0.17 4.71 -0.12
N ARG A 357 0.29 5.07 1.08
CA ARG A 357 -0.58 5.61 2.14
C ARG A 357 -1.25 6.93 1.74
N LYS A 358 -0.54 7.80 0.99
CA LYS A 358 -1.14 9.01 0.46
C LYS A 358 -2.28 8.69 -0.51
N HIS A 359 -2.11 7.68 -1.35
CA HIS A 359 -3.17 7.22 -2.26
C HIS A 359 -4.36 6.64 -1.49
N GLN A 360 -4.11 5.81 -0.46
CA GLN A 360 -5.16 5.31 0.44
C GLN A 360 -5.94 6.43 1.12
N ALA A 361 -5.25 7.46 1.62
CA ALA A 361 -5.91 8.60 2.26
C ALA A 361 -6.83 9.36 1.28
N THR A 362 -6.40 9.53 0.02
CA THR A 362 -7.24 10.15 -1.02
C THR A 362 -8.48 9.30 -1.31
N GLU A 363 -8.32 7.98 -1.45
CA GLU A 363 -9.43 7.05 -1.69
C GLU A 363 -10.40 6.98 -0.49
N ARG A 364 -9.89 7.07 0.75
CA ARG A 364 -10.72 7.17 1.96
C ARG A 364 -11.55 8.44 1.97
N GLY A 365 -10.95 9.59 1.64
CA GLY A 365 -11.68 10.86 1.55
C GLY A 365 -12.79 10.84 0.48
N ASP A 366 -12.55 10.18 -0.66
CA ASP A 366 -13.60 9.98 -1.67
C ASP A 366 -14.71 9.05 -1.16
N LEU A 367 -14.37 7.97 -0.47
CA LEU A 367 -15.33 7.04 0.15
C LEU A 367 -16.17 7.74 1.25
N GLU A 368 -15.54 8.56 2.08
CA GLU A 368 -16.22 9.37 3.08
C GLU A 368 -17.27 10.28 2.43
N ARG A 369 -16.85 11.09 1.48
CA ARG A 369 -17.69 12.07 0.82
C ARG A 369 -18.83 11.45 0.00
N VAL A 370 -18.55 10.35 -0.72
CA VAL A 370 -19.52 9.76 -1.67
C VAL A 370 -20.43 8.74 -1.03
N VAL A 371 -19.96 8.05 0.01
CA VAL A 371 -20.70 6.94 0.62
C VAL A 371 -21.05 7.22 2.09
N LEU A 372 -20.04 7.53 2.93
CA LEU A 372 -20.25 7.56 4.37
C LEU A 372 -21.05 8.79 4.84
N ASP A 373 -20.75 9.98 4.34
CA ASP A 373 -21.44 11.20 4.74
C ASP A 373 -22.91 11.21 4.30
N PRO A 374 -23.25 10.87 3.03
CA PRO A 374 -24.65 10.71 2.64
C PRO A 374 -25.39 9.63 3.44
N LEU A 375 -24.70 8.51 3.72
CA LEU A 375 -25.27 7.42 4.50
C LEU A 375 -25.53 7.83 5.96
N LEU A 376 -24.61 8.56 6.59
CA LEU A 376 -24.78 9.10 7.93
C LEU A 376 -25.95 10.09 7.99
N ASN A 377 -26.06 10.99 7.02
CA ASN A 377 -27.19 11.94 6.96
C ASN A 377 -28.53 11.19 6.92
N LYS A 378 -28.66 10.16 6.09
CA LYS A 378 -29.88 9.34 6.03
C LYS A 378 -30.13 8.55 7.32
N TRP A 379 -29.06 8.09 7.97
CA TRP A 379 -29.18 7.46 9.28
C TRP A 379 -29.68 8.45 10.34
N LEU A 380 -29.17 9.68 10.35
CA LEU A 380 -29.58 10.74 11.28
C LEU A 380 -31.03 11.16 11.05
N ASP A 381 -31.46 11.27 9.78
CA ASP A 381 -32.87 11.56 9.42
C ASP A 381 -33.82 10.50 10.03
N GLU A 382 -33.48 9.22 9.93
CA GLU A 382 -34.31 8.15 10.50
C GLU A 382 -34.14 8.05 12.02
N ALA A 383 -32.93 8.25 12.55
CA ALA A 383 -32.64 8.20 13.99
C ALA A 383 -33.43 9.26 14.78
N ALA A 384 -33.69 10.43 14.18
CA ALA A 384 -34.50 11.49 14.77
C ALA A 384 -35.98 11.07 15.01
N LEU A 385 -36.46 10.07 14.27
CA LEU A 385 -37.81 9.51 14.42
C LEU A 385 -37.87 8.39 15.46
N VAL A 386 -36.74 7.87 15.91
CA VAL A 386 -36.67 6.78 16.89
C VAL A 386 -36.62 7.38 18.31
N PRO A 387 -37.61 7.08 19.20
CA PRO A 387 -37.65 7.65 20.54
C PRO A 387 -36.37 7.37 21.35
N ASN A 388 -35.79 8.43 21.94
CA ASN A 388 -34.60 8.39 22.81
C ASN A 388 -33.31 7.87 22.16
N LEU A 389 -33.23 7.69 20.84
CA LEU A 389 -32.02 7.29 20.18
C LEU A 389 -31.01 8.45 20.13
N ILE A 390 -31.48 9.64 19.75
CA ILE A 390 -30.69 10.87 19.85
C ILE A 390 -30.98 11.49 21.23
N PRO A 391 -30.00 11.66 22.12
CA PRO A 391 -30.16 12.25 23.43
C PRO A 391 -30.63 13.70 23.36
N ASN A 392 -31.48 14.10 24.30
CA ASN A 392 -31.85 15.49 24.47
C ASN A 392 -30.66 16.34 24.91
N GLY A 393 -30.60 17.60 24.49
CA GLY A 393 -29.55 18.54 24.86
C GLY A 393 -28.38 18.59 23.86
N LEU A 394 -28.45 17.84 22.76
CA LEU A 394 -27.54 18.02 21.63
C LEU A 394 -27.99 19.20 20.74
N PRO A 395 -27.07 19.90 20.09
CA PRO A 395 -27.42 20.93 19.12
C PRO A 395 -28.19 20.34 17.92
N PRO A 396 -28.84 21.20 17.09
CA PRO A 396 -29.49 20.72 15.87
C PRO A 396 -28.51 19.97 14.97
N VAL A 397 -28.93 18.88 14.33
CA VAL A 397 -28.09 18.01 13.49
C VAL A 397 -27.36 18.81 12.39
N ALA A 398 -27.97 19.89 11.88
CA ALA A 398 -27.33 20.74 10.87
C ALA A 398 -26.06 21.47 11.37
N GLU A 399 -25.83 21.52 12.67
CA GLU A 399 -24.64 22.14 13.27
C GLU A 399 -23.57 21.11 13.64
N TRP A 400 -23.82 19.83 13.37
CA TRP A 400 -22.90 18.76 13.73
C TRP A 400 -21.71 18.74 12.76
N ASN A 401 -20.51 18.68 13.35
CA ASN A 401 -19.30 18.37 12.63
C ASN A 401 -18.86 16.95 12.98
N TRP A 402 -18.29 16.25 12.01
CA TRP A 402 -17.78 14.90 12.22
C TRP A 402 -16.56 14.62 11.37
N SER A 403 -15.87 13.58 11.76
CA SER A 403 -14.77 12.97 11.01
C SER A 403 -14.86 11.45 11.10
N TRP A 404 -14.24 10.80 10.13
CA TRP A 404 -14.14 9.35 10.11
C TRP A 404 -12.74 8.92 10.53
N THR A 405 -12.66 7.96 11.43
CA THR A 405 -11.41 7.36 11.87
C THR A 405 -11.32 5.96 11.30
N TRP A 406 -10.19 5.65 10.70
CA TRP A 406 -9.90 4.36 10.06
C TRP A 406 -8.88 3.58 10.84
N ASP A 407 -8.76 2.28 10.57
CA ASP A 407 -7.65 1.49 11.11
C ASP A 407 -6.33 2.15 10.76
N GLY A 408 -5.48 2.28 11.78
CA GLY A 408 -4.14 2.82 11.64
C GLY A 408 -3.20 1.83 10.96
N HIS A 409 -2.05 2.32 10.60
CA HIS A 409 -0.96 1.49 10.07
C HIS A 409 0.06 1.25 11.17
N GLU A 410 0.42 0.00 11.38
CA GLU A 410 1.56 -0.32 12.24
C GLU A 410 2.87 0.13 11.58
N HIS A 411 3.79 0.59 12.39
CA HIS A 411 5.09 1.06 11.90
C HIS A 411 6.11 -0.08 11.91
N VAL A 412 7.02 -0.05 10.93
CA VAL A 412 8.08 -1.06 10.80
C VAL A 412 9.12 -0.96 11.93
N ASP A 413 9.29 0.24 12.53
CA ASP A 413 10.16 0.49 13.68
C ASP A 413 9.39 1.29 14.75
N PRO A 414 8.67 0.60 15.65
CA PRO A 414 7.83 1.24 16.66
C PRO A 414 8.58 2.16 17.63
N THR A 415 9.85 1.86 17.91
CA THR A 415 10.66 2.64 18.86
C THR A 415 10.95 4.03 18.31
N LYS A 416 11.45 4.12 17.08
CA LYS A 416 11.74 5.41 16.43
C LYS A 416 10.49 6.25 16.21
N GLU A 417 9.36 5.61 15.92
CA GLU A 417 8.09 6.32 15.77
C GLU A 417 7.63 6.91 17.09
N SER A 418 7.68 6.12 18.17
CA SER A 418 7.28 6.58 19.50
C SER A 418 8.17 7.74 19.99
N GLU A 419 9.48 7.69 19.72
CA GLU A 419 10.39 8.81 20.01
C GLU A 419 10.04 10.06 19.19
N ALA A 420 9.77 9.90 17.88
CA ALA A 420 9.39 11.01 17.01
C ALA A 420 8.04 11.62 17.42
N GLU A 421 7.04 10.81 17.74
CA GLU A 421 5.73 11.27 18.22
C GLU A 421 5.85 12.01 19.57
N ALA A 422 6.64 11.49 20.49
CA ALA A 422 6.90 12.16 21.76
C ALA A 422 7.56 13.54 21.55
N MET A 423 8.52 13.65 20.62
CA MET A 423 9.13 14.93 20.25
C MET A 423 8.12 15.89 19.59
N GLN A 424 7.23 15.38 18.71
CA GLN A 424 6.20 16.19 18.07
C GLN A 424 5.19 16.73 19.07
N LEU A 425 4.77 15.93 20.04
CA LEU A 425 3.91 16.38 21.14
C LEU A 425 4.62 17.42 22.01
N ALA A 426 5.88 17.20 22.38
CA ALA A 426 6.65 18.11 23.20
C ALA A 426 6.92 19.45 22.50
N SER A 427 7.10 19.46 21.19
CA SER A 427 7.30 20.66 20.36
C SER A 427 5.99 21.33 19.90
N ASN A 428 4.83 20.81 20.27
CA ASN A 428 3.51 21.27 19.85
C ASN A 428 3.33 21.30 18.31
N THR A 429 4.04 20.42 17.59
CA THR A 429 3.91 20.28 16.13
C THR A 429 2.90 19.22 15.73
N ALA A 430 2.44 18.39 16.65
CA ALA A 430 1.32 17.46 16.48
C ALA A 430 0.46 17.43 17.76
N THR A 431 -0.81 17.10 17.58
CA THR A 431 -1.75 16.91 18.70
C THR A 431 -1.89 15.42 19.04
N LEU A 432 -2.30 15.11 20.27
CA LEU A 432 -2.63 13.74 20.67
C LEU A 432 -3.76 13.17 19.81
N ALA A 433 -4.69 14.01 19.38
CA ALA A 433 -5.78 13.62 18.47
C ALA A 433 -5.25 13.12 17.13
N GLU A 434 -4.30 13.84 16.51
CA GLU A 434 -3.68 13.44 15.25
C GLU A 434 -2.88 12.13 15.39
N ILE A 435 -2.11 11.97 16.47
CA ILE A 435 -1.34 10.75 16.72
C ILE A 435 -2.26 9.55 16.96
N CYS A 436 -3.30 9.71 17.75
CA CYS A 436 -4.29 8.65 17.98
C CYS A 436 -5.06 8.31 16.70
N SER A 437 -5.43 9.31 15.89
CA SER A 437 -6.11 9.10 14.60
C SER A 437 -5.26 8.29 13.63
N LYS A 438 -3.94 8.57 13.52
CA LYS A 438 -3.02 7.76 12.72
C LYS A 438 -2.97 6.28 13.13
N ARG A 439 -3.27 6.00 14.40
CA ARG A 439 -3.35 4.63 14.97
C ARG A 439 -4.76 4.06 14.98
N GLY A 440 -5.72 4.74 14.36
CA GLY A 440 -7.14 4.32 14.34
C GLY A 440 -7.82 4.38 15.71
N LYS A 441 -7.34 5.22 16.64
CA LYS A 441 -7.86 5.34 18.00
C LYS A 441 -8.47 6.73 18.23
N ASN A 442 -9.58 6.76 18.97
CA ASN A 442 -10.14 8.01 19.45
C ASN A 442 -9.34 8.50 20.67
N TRP A 443 -8.76 9.69 20.60
CA TRP A 443 -7.88 10.23 21.65
C TRP A 443 -8.60 10.44 22.98
N GLN A 444 -9.88 10.83 22.95
CA GLN A 444 -10.66 11.00 24.19
C GLN A 444 -10.90 9.67 24.88
N GLN A 445 -11.15 8.59 24.11
CA GLN A 445 -11.28 7.25 24.67
C GLN A 445 -9.95 6.76 25.26
N VAL A 446 -8.84 7.01 24.58
CA VAL A 446 -7.51 6.68 25.08
C VAL A 446 -7.24 7.38 26.42
N LEU A 447 -7.56 8.69 26.54
CA LEU A 447 -7.39 9.42 27.79
C LEU A 447 -8.30 8.89 28.90
N ARG A 448 -9.59 8.63 28.60
CA ARG A 448 -10.52 8.08 29.59
C ARG A 448 -10.08 6.70 30.06
N GLN A 449 -9.68 5.83 29.12
CA GLN A 449 -9.18 4.51 29.46
C GLN A 449 -7.93 4.60 30.37
N ARG A 450 -6.98 5.44 30.04
CA ARG A 450 -5.80 5.68 30.87
C ARG A 450 -6.14 6.25 32.26
N ALA A 451 -7.18 7.08 32.35
CA ALA A 451 -7.64 7.56 33.66
C ALA A 451 -8.20 6.41 34.53
N VAL A 452 -8.99 5.50 33.92
CA VAL A 452 -9.50 4.30 34.60
C VAL A 452 -8.34 3.36 35.00
N GLU A 453 -7.39 3.14 34.13
CA GLU A 453 -6.19 2.32 34.39
C GLU A 453 -5.39 2.89 35.57
N ARG A 454 -5.10 4.19 35.56
CA ARG A 454 -4.38 4.85 36.67
C ARG A 454 -5.13 4.77 38.00
N GLN A 455 -6.46 4.90 37.97
CA GLN A 455 -7.26 4.75 39.18
C GLN A 455 -7.14 3.30 39.70
N MET A 456 -7.26 2.32 38.82
CA MET A 456 -7.13 0.89 39.15
C MET A 456 -5.70 0.55 39.64
N GLU A 457 -4.67 1.09 39.01
CA GLU A 457 -3.27 0.97 39.47
C GLU A 457 -3.12 1.50 40.89
N THR A 458 -3.74 2.67 41.19
CA THR A 458 -3.73 3.27 42.53
C THR A 458 -4.47 2.37 43.53
N ASP A 459 -5.67 1.90 43.18
CA ASP A 459 -6.52 1.08 44.05
C ASP A 459 -5.87 -0.28 44.36
N LEU A 460 -5.09 -0.82 43.41
CA LEU A 460 -4.34 -2.08 43.56
C LEU A 460 -2.93 -1.92 44.17
N GLY A 461 -2.51 -0.67 44.46
CA GLY A 461 -1.18 -0.41 44.96
C GLY A 461 -0.04 -0.67 43.95
N LEU A 462 -0.37 -0.66 42.64
CA LEU A 462 0.58 -0.86 41.55
C LEU A 462 1.15 0.44 41.00
N VAL A 463 0.94 1.56 41.72
CA VAL A 463 1.46 2.87 41.32
C VAL A 463 2.97 2.82 41.39
N ALA A 464 3.64 2.66 40.27
CA ALA A 464 4.99 3.12 40.12
C ALA A 464 4.94 4.64 40.34
N GLU A 465 5.68 5.15 41.29
CA GLU A 465 5.84 6.62 41.49
C GLU A 465 6.10 7.24 40.11
N PRO A 466 5.43 8.36 39.76
CA PRO A 466 5.67 9.00 38.51
C PRO A 466 7.16 9.22 38.39
N VAL A 467 7.83 8.61 37.44
CA VAL A 467 9.18 8.98 37.05
C VAL A 467 9.07 10.44 36.64
N SER A 468 9.31 11.33 37.59
CA SER A 468 9.32 12.75 37.39
C SER A 468 10.27 13.01 36.22
N ALA A 469 9.80 13.65 35.18
CA ALA A 469 10.64 14.11 34.06
C ALA A 469 11.66 15.17 34.53
N ALA A 470 11.71 15.43 35.85
CA ALA A 470 12.65 16.29 36.56
C ALA A 470 13.34 15.55 37.73
N ALA A 471 13.14 14.23 37.91
CA ALA A 471 13.94 13.43 38.82
C ALA A 471 15.22 13.03 38.11
N ASP A 472 16.31 13.53 38.63
CA ASP A 472 17.70 13.27 38.31
C ASP A 472 17.90 12.09 37.35
N GLU A 473 18.48 12.39 36.17
CA GLU A 473 19.01 11.41 35.21
C GLU A 473 19.96 10.38 35.85
N ASP A 474 20.20 10.45 37.13
CA ASP A 474 21.09 9.58 37.89
C ASP A 474 20.43 8.31 38.46
N GLU A 475 19.08 8.21 38.56
CA GLU A 475 18.41 7.08 39.22
C GLU A 475 17.90 5.99 38.24
N ILE A 476 17.73 6.30 36.95
CA ILE A 476 17.25 5.33 35.92
C ILE A 476 18.35 4.31 35.51
N ILE A 477 19.57 4.47 35.99
CA ILE A 477 20.74 3.64 35.59
C ILE A 477 21.02 2.47 36.56
N ASN A 478 20.31 2.37 37.67
CA ASN A 478 20.54 1.28 38.64
C ASN A 478 19.65 0.04 38.47
N ALA A 479 18.68 0.04 37.52
CA ALA A 479 17.82 -1.11 37.22
C ALA A 479 18.26 -1.87 35.96
N GLY A 480 19.52 -2.17 35.84
CA GLY A 480 20.10 -2.95 34.73
C GLY A 480 20.98 -4.05 35.28
N GLU A 481 20.35 -5.19 35.54
CA GLU A 481 20.94 -6.53 35.56
C GLU A 481 22.12 -6.80 36.51
N ASP A 482 21.82 -7.38 37.65
CA ASP A 482 22.68 -8.36 38.32
C ASP A 482 22.94 -9.57 37.42
N VAL A 483 23.91 -9.45 36.52
CA VAL A 483 24.56 -10.60 35.90
C VAL A 483 25.84 -10.86 36.64
N GLN A 484 25.89 -12.03 37.28
CA GLN A 484 27.00 -12.58 38.04
C GLN A 484 28.37 -12.27 37.44
N ALA A 485 29.26 -11.79 38.27
CA ALA A 485 30.65 -11.41 37.98
C ALA A 485 31.47 -12.58 37.42
N ALA A 486 31.71 -12.56 36.11
CA ALA A 486 32.94 -13.08 35.55
C ALA A 486 33.97 -11.94 35.55
N GLU A 487 35.24 -12.22 35.88
CA GLU A 487 36.36 -11.28 36.05
C GLU A 487 36.28 -10.00 35.21
N GLY A 488 36.06 -8.85 35.88
CA GLY A 488 35.88 -7.57 35.22
C GLY A 488 37.24 -6.83 35.02
N TYR A 489 37.37 -6.11 33.92
CA TYR A 489 38.59 -5.35 33.59
C TYR A 489 38.44 -3.91 34.04
N ARG A 490 39.27 -3.44 34.96
CA ARG A 490 39.22 -2.09 35.52
C ARG A 490 39.92 -1.07 34.61
N PRO A 491 39.22 0.02 34.18
CA PRO A 491 39.83 1.06 33.34
C PRO A 491 41.00 1.78 34.01
N PRO A 492 42.09 2.09 33.26
CA PRO A 492 43.24 2.82 33.82
C PRO A 492 42.90 4.28 34.15
N GLN A 493 43.66 4.89 35.08
CA GLN A 493 43.42 6.24 35.56
C GLN A 493 43.35 7.29 34.42
N ALA A 494 44.19 7.15 33.39
CA ALA A 494 44.19 8.06 32.24
C ALA A 494 42.88 7.96 31.41
N ALA A 495 42.33 6.75 31.28
CA ALA A 495 41.04 6.56 30.61
C ALA A 495 39.88 7.18 31.41
N ARG A 496 39.92 7.04 32.75
CA ARG A 496 38.92 7.66 33.64
C ARG A 496 38.95 9.19 33.55
N ALA A 497 40.15 9.78 33.52
CA ALA A 497 40.32 11.23 33.38
C ALA A 497 39.80 11.73 32.03
N ALA A 498 40.03 10.99 30.93
CA ALA A 498 39.52 11.33 29.61
C ALA A 498 38.00 11.24 29.55
N ALA A 499 37.39 10.21 30.15
CA ALA A 499 35.95 10.07 30.22
C ALA A 499 35.28 11.21 31.03
N ARG A 500 35.84 11.59 32.17
CA ARG A 500 35.38 12.77 32.94
C ARG A 500 35.44 14.04 32.10
N ARG A 501 36.53 14.27 31.39
CA ARG A 501 36.64 15.43 30.49
C ARG A 501 35.62 15.41 29.38
N GLY A 502 35.32 14.22 28.81
CA GLY A 502 34.27 14.05 27.85
C GLY A 502 32.88 14.40 28.37
N LEU A 503 32.55 13.99 29.60
CA LEU A 503 31.29 14.34 30.28
C LEU A 503 31.19 15.85 30.58
N GLU A 504 32.28 16.49 31.02
CA GLU A 504 32.33 17.94 31.21
C GLU A 504 32.08 18.71 29.94
N LEU A 505 32.79 18.39 28.83
CA LEU A 505 32.60 19.05 27.53
C LEU A 505 31.20 18.84 26.99
N ARG A 506 30.63 17.66 27.19
CA ARG A 506 29.23 17.42 26.78
C ARG A 506 28.28 18.31 27.59
N ARG A 507 28.48 18.46 28.91
CA ARG A 507 27.65 19.33 29.76
C ARG A 507 27.77 20.80 29.34
N GLU A 508 28.96 21.21 28.96
CA GLU A 508 29.28 22.59 28.56
C GLU A 508 28.69 22.94 27.20
N TYR A 509 28.82 22.05 26.22
CA TYR A 509 28.44 22.32 24.81
C TYR A 509 27.13 21.65 24.35
N GLY A 510 26.47 20.83 25.17
CA GLY A 510 25.19 20.18 24.87
C GLY A 510 25.19 19.20 23.68
N ARG A 511 26.39 18.70 23.29
CA ARG A 511 26.56 17.90 22.07
C ARG A 511 27.62 16.80 22.21
N GLY A 512 27.57 15.79 21.30
CA GLY A 512 28.51 14.67 21.25
C GLY A 512 28.07 13.47 22.10
N GLY A 513 28.25 12.26 21.59
CA GLY A 513 27.90 10.99 22.21
C GLY A 513 26.42 10.61 22.15
N THR A 514 26.18 9.32 22.14
CA THR A 514 24.84 8.69 22.27
C THR A 514 24.56 8.36 23.73
N ALA A 515 23.33 8.00 24.10
CA ALA A 515 22.96 7.53 25.43
C ALA A 515 23.90 6.40 25.93
N VAL A 516 24.20 5.43 25.07
CA VAL A 516 25.15 4.33 25.33
C VAL A 516 26.56 4.87 25.61
N GLY A 517 27.03 5.86 24.84
CA GLY A 517 28.34 6.47 25.02
C GLY A 517 28.45 7.22 26.34
N ILE A 518 27.38 7.86 26.81
CA ILE A 518 27.32 8.58 28.09
C ILE A 518 27.32 7.60 29.27
N ALA A 519 26.49 6.54 29.20
CA ALA A 519 26.50 5.49 30.22
C ALA A 519 27.89 4.86 30.34
N ARG A 520 28.53 4.56 29.23
CA ARG A 520 29.89 4.03 29.19
C ARG A 520 30.92 5.01 29.75
N ALA A 521 30.77 6.30 29.46
CA ALA A 521 31.63 7.33 30.01
C ALA A 521 31.56 7.39 31.55
N ARG A 522 30.37 7.24 32.12
CA ARG A 522 30.16 7.19 33.58
C ARG A 522 30.81 5.96 34.20
N ASP A 523 30.63 4.77 33.59
CA ASP A 523 31.27 3.54 34.06
C ASP A 523 32.79 3.65 34.06
N ILE A 524 33.37 4.17 32.98
CA ILE A 524 34.82 4.38 32.87
C ILE A 524 35.30 5.42 33.89
N ALA A 525 34.62 6.58 33.99
CA ALA A 525 34.97 7.67 34.90
C ALA A 525 34.96 7.24 36.39
N ASN A 526 33.99 6.41 36.76
CA ASN A 526 33.83 5.84 38.07
C ASN A 526 34.76 4.66 38.35
N GLY A 527 35.44 4.15 37.33
CA GLY A 527 36.37 3.01 37.46
C GLY A 527 35.66 1.68 37.70
N ARG A 528 34.41 1.52 37.24
CA ARG A 528 33.69 0.24 37.25
C ARG A 528 34.44 -0.81 36.43
N GLU A 529 34.37 -2.03 36.84
CA GLU A 529 34.90 -3.16 36.08
C GLU A 529 34.02 -3.43 34.88
N LEU A 530 34.65 -3.61 33.72
CA LEU A 530 33.97 -3.82 32.43
C LEU A 530 34.13 -5.26 31.98
N SER A 531 33.04 -5.85 31.46
CA SER A 531 33.06 -7.20 30.88
C SER A 531 33.85 -7.28 29.59
N LEU A 532 34.31 -8.46 29.21
CA LEU A 532 35.02 -8.71 27.93
C LEU A 532 34.19 -8.30 26.71
N ASP A 533 32.87 -8.53 26.71
CA ASP A 533 31.98 -8.06 25.67
C ASP A 533 31.99 -6.52 25.54
N THR A 534 32.00 -5.83 26.65
CA THR A 534 32.16 -4.37 26.68
C THR A 534 33.47 -3.92 26.08
N ILE A 535 34.57 -4.61 26.40
CA ILE A 535 35.90 -4.35 25.83
C ILE A 535 35.86 -4.55 24.30
N GLY A 536 35.23 -5.59 23.81
CA GLY A 536 35.05 -5.84 22.37
C GLY A 536 34.29 -4.71 21.67
N ARG A 537 33.22 -4.21 22.30
CA ARG A 537 32.46 -3.04 21.78
C ARG A 537 33.31 -1.77 21.77
N MET A 538 34.18 -1.56 22.76
CA MET A 538 35.10 -0.44 22.81
C MET A 538 36.13 -0.50 21.67
N VAL A 539 36.73 -1.66 21.42
CA VAL A 539 37.65 -1.90 20.29
C VAL A 539 36.97 -1.58 18.97
N SER A 540 35.74 -2.07 18.76
CA SER A 540 34.94 -1.82 17.56
C SER A 540 34.59 -0.33 17.39
N PHE A 541 34.27 0.38 18.47
CA PHE A 541 34.04 1.82 18.44
C PHE A 541 35.30 2.58 18.00
N PHE A 542 36.43 2.32 18.59
CA PHE A 542 37.67 3.00 18.29
C PHE A 542 38.16 2.71 16.86
N ALA A 543 38.01 1.49 16.37
CA ALA A 543 38.32 1.13 14.98
C ALA A 543 37.52 1.96 13.98
N ARG A 544 36.21 2.09 14.19
CA ARG A 544 35.33 2.84 13.28
C ARG A 544 35.57 4.34 13.31
N HIS A 545 35.95 4.92 14.48
CA HIS A 545 36.04 6.34 14.65
C HIS A 545 37.48 6.91 14.61
N ALA A 546 38.47 6.06 14.41
CA ALA A 546 39.89 6.48 14.33
C ALA A 546 40.16 7.48 13.19
N ALA A 547 39.48 7.35 12.07
CA ALA A 547 39.63 8.25 10.91
C ALA A 547 39.10 9.68 11.17
N TYR A 548 38.17 9.84 12.10
CA TYR A 548 37.52 11.13 12.40
C TYR A 548 38.21 11.92 13.54
N LYS A 549 39.31 11.44 14.03
CA LYS A 549 40.10 12.01 15.13
C LYS A 549 40.75 13.39 14.83
N LYS A 550 40.78 13.82 13.58
CA LYS A 550 41.66 14.91 13.10
C LYS A 550 41.34 16.34 13.59
N ASN A 551 40.24 16.56 14.35
CA ASN A 551 39.82 17.92 14.75
C ASN A 551 39.90 18.16 16.27
N HIS A 552 41.07 17.98 16.88
CA HIS A 552 41.31 18.20 18.29
C HIS A 552 41.42 19.68 18.72
N THR A 553 41.67 20.57 17.78
CA THR A 553 42.12 21.96 18.05
C THR A 553 41.10 23.03 17.74
N VAL A 554 39.82 22.64 17.46
CA VAL A 554 38.76 23.59 17.14
C VAL A 554 37.99 23.93 18.40
N ASP A 555 37.85 25.21 18.68
CA ASP A 555 36.93 25.72 19.71
C ASP A 555 35.67 26.27 18.99
N PRO A 556 34.49 25.75 19.26
CA PRO A 556 34.13 24.68 20.20
C PRO A 556 34.46 23.25 19.70
N PRO A 557 34.76 22.31 20.62
CA PRO A 557 35.21 20.96 20.25
C PRO A 557 34.16 20.19 19.43
N SER A 558 34.60 19.39 18.46
CA SER A 558 33.72 18.63 17.58
C SER A 558 32.95 17.53 18.33
N ASN A 559 31.75 17.17 17.81
CA ASN A 559 30.97 16.04 18.32
C ASN A 559 31.75 14.73 18.36
N SER A 560 32.61 14.49 17.36
CA SER A 560 33.46 13.30 17.28
C SER A 560 34.51 13.27 18.35
N TYR A 561 35.07 14.42 18.68
CA TYR A 561 36.07 14.55 19.75
C TYR A 561 35.45 14.31 21.13
N ILE A 562 34.32 14.93 21.42
CA ILE A 562 33.59 14.69 22.67
C ILE A 562 33.22 13.21 22.80
N SER A 563 32.67 12.59 21.72
CA SER A 563 32.36 11.15 21.70
C SER A 563 33.59 10.27 21.95
N TRP A 564 34.77 10.64 21.41
CA TRP A 564 36.02 9.93 21.62
C TRP A 564 36.44 9.96 23.10
N LEU A 565 36.32 11.12 23.73
CA LEU A 565 36.63 11.29 25.16
C LEU A 565 35.63 10.53 26.04
N LEU A 566 34.37 10.52 25.73
CA LEU A 566 33.35 9.75 26.45
C LEU A 566 33.69 8.26 26.52
N TRP A 567 34.33 7.69 25.51
CA TRP A 567 34.80 6.31 25.51
C TRP A 567 36.19 6.15 26.17
N GLY A 568 36.69 7.19 26.84
CA GLY A 568 37.95 7.18 27.60
C GLY A 568 39.18 7.52 26.78
N GLY A 569 39.04 8.05 25.56
CA GLY A 569 40.12 8.58 24.75
C GLY A 569 41.15 7.54 24.30
N ASP A 570 42.34 8.02 23.92
CA ASP A 570 43.45 7.17 23.44
C ASP A 570 43.94 6.17 24.51
N ALA A 571 43.87 6.54 25.76
CA ALA A 571 44.26 5.68 26.87
C ALA A 571 43.34 4.44 27.00
N SER A 572 42.06 4.67 26.82
CA SER A 572 41.06 3.59 26.83
C SER A 572 41.20 2.69 25.60
N ARG A 573 41.44 3.27 24.42
CA ARG A 573 41.69 2.53 23.19
C ARG A 573 42.87 1.56 23.35
N ALA A 574 44.03 2.06 23.73
CA ALA A 574 45.23 1.24 23.89
C ALA A 574 45.09 0.16 24.97
N TRP A 575 44.29 0.42 26.00
CA TRP A 575 43.99 -0.53 27.05
C TRP A 575 43.04 -1.62 26.59
N ALA A 576 41.95 -1.27 25.91
CA ALA A 576 40.96 -2.22 25.40
C ALA A 576 41.55 -3.14 24.31
N GLU A 577 42.35 -2.57 23.38
CA GLU A 577 43.02 -3.35 22.34
C GLU A 577 44.03 -4.38 22.93
N ARG A 578 44.73 -4.05 24.03
CA ARG A 578 45.63 -4.98 24.73
C ARG A 578 44.89 -6.13 25.40
N ILE A 579 43.79 -5.84 26.08
CA ILE A 579 42.98 -6.86 26.73
C ILE A 579 42.41 -7.78 25.66
N TRP A 580 41.79 -7.22 24.63
CA TRP A 580 41.16 -7.98 23.57
C TRP A 580 42.12 -8.97 22.89
N LYS A 581 43.32 -8.50 22.52
CA LYS A 581 44.37 -9.34 21.94
C LYS A 581 44.88 -10.44 22.89
N ARG A 582 44.91 -10.15 24.21
CA ARG A 582 45.32 -11.14 25.20
C ARG A 582 44.29 -12.25 25.33
N GLU A 583 43.02 -11.89 25.35
CA GLU A 583 41.94 -12.87 25.46
C GLU A 583 41.73 -13.66 24.16
N GLU A 584 41.91 -13.04 23.00
CA GLU A 584 41.95 -13.77 21.71
C GLU A 584 43.12 -14.78 21.61
N ALA A 585 44.26 -14.49 22.29
CA ALA A 585 45.39 -15.41 22.28
C ALA A 585 45.21 -16.56 23.31
N ASN A 586 44.32 -16.41 24.30
CA ASN A 586 44.00 -17.39 25.34
C ASN A 586 42.78 -18.25 25.02
N ALA A 587 41.97 -17.86 24.01
CA ALA A 587 40.84 -18.59 23.48
C ALA A 587 41.24 -19.51 22.31
#